data_bf65c427252bf7108a00969f5acbce62
#
_entry.id   bf65c427252bf7108a00969f5acbce62
#
_cell.length_a   1.000
_cell.length_b   1.000
_cell.length_c   1.000
_cell.angle_alpha   90.00
_cell.angle_beta   90.00
_cell.angle_gamma   90.00
#
_symmetry.space_group_name_H-M   'P 1'
#
loop_
_entity.id
_entity.type
_entity.pdbx_description
1 polymer ?
#
loop_
_entity_poly.entity_id
_entity_poly.type
_entity_poly.pdbx_seq_one_letter_code
_entity_poly.pdbx_strand_id
1 'polypeptide(L)'
;MKRNFAHKITSALSAVIVLLFAAALFTKCASTMTPTGGPKDTIPPVIVLMNPNNFTTEVDTLHPPKIYIEFDEYVQIKDQQKELFTSPAMKKKPSVVRRGRGIVVTIKDTLKPNTTYAINFGSSILDNNEGNPLHSMRYVFSTGKEIDSMYMSGYTADSYKADSVSKSFIFFFPADSVEKPEEWDSTMFKYKPAVIARAEKNGIFIAQNLKPIDYRVYAFEDTNGNMEYEPSVDQIGFLDSVCNPSRMPGFTIWFDSLRHYPSAEAQTYFRMFMDRRFMRQTLSAQERPTRHKAMLYFGAQNPEVVKLEFDSIPSERVIYDPQTVGKDTVALWFDMPAEELPDTIKGTITYFKHDSINNLVETTDKLRLAWVYTESKAER
;
A
#
# COMPACT_ATOMS: atom_id res chain seq x y z
N MET A 1 -37.59 84.92 27.36
CA MET A 1 -37.80 83.68 26.50
C MET A 1 -36.55 83.18 25.78
N LYS A 2 -35.59 83.99 25.38
CA LYS A 2 -34.38 83.57 24.65
C LYS A 2 -33.33 82.76 25.44
N ARG A 3 -33.28 82.98 26.80
CA ARG A 3 -32.23 82.31 27.63
C ARG A 3 -32.45 80.81 27.93
N ASN A 4 -33.73 80.40 28.00
CA ASN A 4 -34.08 78.97 28.20
C ASN A 4 -33.95 78.14 26.93
N PHE A 5 -33.94 78.78 25.78
CA PHE A 5 -33.78 78.10 24.51
C PHE A 5 -32.29 77.73 24.25
N ALA A 6 -31.38 78.67 24.61
CA ALA A 6 -29.94 78.40 24.50
C ALA A 6 -29.47 77.26 25.41
N HIS A 7 -30.00 77.21 26.68
CA HIS A 7 -29.65 76.12 27.62
C HIS A 7 -30.16 74.72 27.14
N LYS A 8 -31.30 74.65 26.47
CA LYS A 8 -31.80 73.41 25.90
C LYS A 8 -30.96 72.94 24.70
N ILE A 9 -30.46 73.89 23.91
CA ILE A 9 -29.60 73.54 22.75
C ILE A 9 -28.23 73.06 23.24
N THR A 10 -27.66 73.73 24.25
CA THR A 10 -26.33 73.27 24.79
C THR A 10 -26.44 71.95 25.49
N SER A 11 -27.52 71.66 26.23
CA SER A 11 -27.71 70.36 26.88
C SER A 11 -27.95 69.23 25.87
N ALA A 12 -28.69 69.50 24.78
CA ALA A 12 -28.88 68.57 23.71
C ALA A 12 -27.56 68.26 22.95
N LEU A 13 -26.74 69.33 22.73
CA LEU A 13 -25.45 69.11 22.03
C LEU A 13 -24.48 68.39 22.93
N SER A 14 -24.44 68.64 24.25
CA SER A 14 -23.60 67.82 25.16
C SER A 14 -24.05 66.38 25.28
N ALA A 15 -25.37 66.11 25.25
CA ALA A 15 -25.88 64.74 25.26
C ALA A 15 -25.49 63.95 23.96
N VAL A 16 -25.53 64.60 22.79
CA VAL A 16 -25.12 64.07 21.55
C VAL A 16 -23.60 63.76 21.52
N ILE A 17 -22.77 64.69 22.08
CA ILE A 17 -21.32 64.51 22.19
C ILE A 17 -20.98 63.28 23.09
N VAL A 18 -21.69 63.22 24.27
CA VAL A 18 -21.52 62.06 25.16
C VAL A 18 -21.94 60.73 24.53
N LEU A 19 -23.03 60.77 23.75
CA LEU A 19 -23.50 59.57 23.03
C LEU A 19 -22.52 59.13 21.95
N LEU A 20 -21.94 60.07 21.21
CA LEU A 20 -20.93 59.80 20.18
C LEU A 20 -19.62 59.29 20.81
N PHE A 21 -19.24 59.82 21.98
CA PHE A 21 -18.06 59.37 22.72
C PHE A 21 -18.28 57.95 23.28
N ALA A 22 -19.48 57.70 23.83
CA ALA A 22 -19.86 56.34 24.24
C ALA A 22 -19.88 55.35 23.06
N ALA A 23 -20.44 55.73 21.92
CA ALA A 23 -20.43 54.91 20.73
C ALA A 23 -19.00 54.60 20.22
N ALA A 24 -18.08 55.56 20.30
CA ALA A 24 -16.67 55.37 19.95
C ALA A 24 -15.92 54.42 20.91
N LEU A 25 -16.35 54.29 22.15
CA LEU A 25 -15.79 53.36 23.13
C LEU A 25 -16.21 51.90 22.86
N PHE A 26 -17.33 51.67 22.17
CA PHE A 26 -17.81 50.36 21.82
C PHE A 26 -17.29 49.85 20.44
N THR A 27 -16.57 50.65 19.68
CA THR A 27 -15.91 50.25 18.45
C THR A 27 -14.54 49.58 18.66
N LYS A 28 -14.36 48.89 19.79
CA LYS A 28 -13.25 47.93 19.85
C LYS A 28 -13.64 46.78 18.93
N CYS A 29 -13.14 46.79 17.70
CA CYS A 29 -13.15 45.65 16.83
C CYS A 29 -12.56 44.47 17.61
N ALA A 30 -13.40 43.52 18.00
CA ALA A 30 -12.92 42.22 18.38
C ALA A 30 -12.09 41.71 17.17
N SER A 31 -10.81 41.49 17.38
CA SER A 31 -9.95 40.87 16.38
C SER A 31 -10.59 39.52 16.04
N THR A 32 -11.12 39.38 14.82
CA THR A 32 -11.63 38.11 14.30
C THR A 32 -10.51 37.24 13.73
N MET A 33 -9.26 37.59 14.06
CA MET A 33 -8.15 36.69 13.74
C MET A 33 -8.33 35.42 14.57
N THR A 34 -8.58 34.32 13.88
CA THR A 34 -8.45 32.98 14.45
C THR A 34 -7.09 32.94 15.16
N PRO A 35 -7.01 32.48 16.41
CA PRO A 35 -5.72 32.31 17.06
C PRO A 35 -4.84 31.45 16.16
N THR A 36 -3.76 32.02 15.64
CA THR A 36 -2.71 31.25 14.98
C THR A 36 -2.12 30.40 16.08
N GLY A 37 -2.46 29.10 16.06
CA GLY A 37 -1.87 28.09 16.94
C GLY A 37 -0.34 28.17 16.87
N GLY A 38 0.32 27.66 17.87
CA GLY A 38 1.78 27.42 17.84
C GLY A 38 2.23 26.63 16.62
N PRO A 39 3.53 26.43 16.41
CA PRO A 39 4.03 25.54 15.39
C PRO A 39 3.32 24.18 15.49
N LYS A 40 2.94 23.61 14.34
CA LYS A 40 2.31 22.29 14.30
C LYS A 40 3.29 21.27 14.91
N ASP A 41 2.80 20.45 15.85
CA ASP A 41 3.58 19.33 16.36
C ASP A 41 3.82 18.30 15.25
N THR A 42 5.04 17.82 15.14
CA THR A 42 5.48 16.79 14.18
C THR A 42 6.08 15.56 14.86
N ILE A 43 6.03 15.52 16.20
CA ILE A 43 6.62 14.45 16.99
C ILE A 43 5.58 13.33 17.15
N PRO A 44 5.92 12.07 16.83
CA PRO A 44 5.03 10.95 17.07
C PRO A 44 4.96 10.61 18.57
N PRO A 45 3.90 9.88 19.02
CA PRO A 45 3.77 9.45 20.41
C PRO A 45 4.97 8.63 20.88
N VAL A 46 5.41 8.85 22.12
CA VAL A 46 6.52 8.09 22.73
C VAL A 46 5.96 7.07 23.72
N ILE A 47 6.50 5.85 23.68
CA ILE A 47 6.12 4.78 24.60
C ILE A 47 6.72 5.05 25.97
N VAL A 48 5.86 5.12 27.01
CA VAL A 48 6.24 5.35 28.41
C VAL A 48 6.31 4.04 29.18
N LEU A 49 5.38 3.12 28.92
CA LEU A 49 5.28 1.86 29.65
C LEU A 49 4.76 0.73 28.74
N MET A 50 5.31 -0.47 28.92
CA MET A 50 4.75 -1.72 28.42
C MET A 50 4.58 -2.71 29.57
N ASN A 51 3.41 -3.30 29.70
CA ASN A 51 3.13 -4.30 30.72
C ASN A 51 2.31 -5.48 30.12
N PRO A 52 2.86 -6.72 30.03
CA PRO A 52 4.25 -7.10 30.37
C PRO A 52 5.29 -6.35 29.56
N ASN A 53 6.53 -6.33 30.05
CA ASN A 53 7.64 -5.68 29.36
C ASN A 53 7.85 -6.27 27.96
N ASN A 54 8.34 -5.45 27.05
CA ASN A 54 8.83 -5.93 25.76
C ASN A 54 9.93 -6.97 25.97
N PHE A 55 10.00 -7.98 25.11
CA PHE A 55 10.91 -9.14 25.24
C PHE A 55 10.67 -10.04 26.44
N THR A 56 9.44 -10.11 26.96
CA THR A 56 9.03 -11.10 27.97
C THR A 56 9.12 -12.50 27.41
N THR A 57 9.64 -13.43 28.20
CA THR A 57 9.75 -14.87 27.90
C THR A 57 8.77 -15.70 28.70
N GLU A 58 8.64 -17.00 28.39
CA GLU A 58 7.81 -17.98 29.09
C GLU A 58 6.33 -17.58 29.17
N VAL A 59 5.83 -16.89 28.11
CA VAL A 59 4.43 -16.50 28.01
C VAL A 59 3.54 -17.74 27.85
N ASP A 60 2.46 -17.81 28.62
CA ASP A 60 1.49 -18.92 28.55
C ASP A 60 0.90 -19.03 27.14
N THR A 61 0.95 -20.23 26.58
CA THR A 61 0.48 -20.54 25.23
C THR A 61 -1.04 -20.55 25.10
N LEU A 62 -1.75 -20.90 26.18
CA LEU A 62 -3.22 -21.02 26.21
C LEU A 62 -3.89 -19.74 26.72
N HIS A 63 -3.25 -19.07 27.68
CA HIS A 63 -3.79 -17.88 28.32
C HIS A 63 -2.76 -16.73 28.31
N PRO A 64 -2.38 -16.23 27.13
CA PRO A 64 -1.43 -15.14 27.06
C PRO A 64 -1.98 -13.89 27.77
N PRO A 65 -1.12 -13.13 28.48
CA PRO A 65 -1.55 -11.95 29.21
C PRO A 65 -2.03 -10.86 28.23
N LYS A 66 -2.93 -10.00 28.73
CA LYS A 66 -3.23 -8.74 28.02
C LYS A 66 -2.02 -7.82 28.11
N ILE A 67 -1.66 -7.23 26.98
CA ILE A 67 -0.52 -6.31 26.90
C ILE A 67 -1.07 -4.89 26.97
N TYR A 68 -0.60 -4.11 27.92
CA TYR A 68 -0.91 -2.70 28.04
C TYR A 68 0.31 -1.88 27.62
N ILE A 69 0.11 -0.93 26.72
CA ILE A 69 1.15 -0.02 26.24
C ILE A 69 0.65 1.40 26.44
N GLU A 70 1.39 2.20 27.23
CA GLU A 70 1.08 3.59 27.55
C GLU A 70 2.01 4.53 26.80
N PHE A 71 1.45 5.65 26.35
CA PHE A 71 2.17 6.71 25.64
C PHE A 71 2.16 7.99 26.48
N ASP A 72 3.06 8.91 26.15
CA ASP A 72 3.17 10.22 26.78
C ASP A 72 1.94 11.10 26.47
N GLU A 73 1.22 10.80 25.39
CA GLU A 73 0.03 11.52 24.94
C GLU A 73 -1.15 10.60 24.56
N TYR A 74 -2.29 11.19 24.20
CA TYR A 74 -3.42 10.43 23.67
C TYR A 74 -3.16 9.96 22.24
N VAL A 75 -3.50 8.72 21.94
CA VAL A 75 -3.29 8.10 20.64
C VAL A 75 -4.59 7.73 19.95
N GLN A 76 -4.55 7.64 18.62
CA GLN A 76 -5.58 7.07 17.77
C GLN A 76 -5.07 5.76 17.17
N ILE A 77 -6.00 4.88 16.81
CA ILE A 77 -5.70 3.64 16.07
C ILE A 77 -6.38 3.76 14.71
N LYS A 78 -5.59 3.76 13.63
CA LYS A 78 -6.09 3.82 12.25
C LYS A 78 -5.57 2.64 11.44
N ASP A 79 -6.32 2.26 10.42
CA ASP A 79 -5.96 1.23 9.43
C ASP A 79 -5.42 -0.08 10.02
N GLN A 80 -5.90 -0.45 11.23
CA GLN A 80 -5.45 -1.62 11.98
C GLN A 80 -5.49 -2.90 11.13
N GLN A 81 -6.47 -3.06 10.25
CA GLN A 81 -6.60 -4.25 9.42
C GLN A 81 -5.44 -4.42 8.43
N LYS A 82 -4.91 -3.30 7.91
CA LYS A 82 -3.82 -3.27 6.94
C LYS A 82 -2.44 -3.18 7.58
N GLU A 83 -2.34 -2.47 8.71
CA GLU A 83 -1.05 -2.17 9.33
C GLU A 83 -0.63 -3.20 10.38
N LEU A 84 -1.60 -3.80 11.10
CA LEU A 84 -1.31 -4.77 12.15
C LEU A 84 -1.08 -6.16 11.57
N PHE A 85 0.09 -6.73 11.82
CA PHE A 85 0.38 -8.12 11.52
C PHE A 85 1.24 -8.76 12.61
N THR A 86 1.25 -10.10 12.66
CA THR A 86 2.05 -10.87 13.62
C THR A 86 3.05 -11.76 12.91
N SER A 87 4.17 -11.96 13.54
CA SER A 87 5.23 -12.85 13.07
C SER A 87 5.61 -13.83 14.19
N PRO A 88 5.38 -15.14 14.03
CA PRO A 88 4.61 -15.81 12.99
C PRO A 88 3.15 -15.35 12.92
N ALA A 89 2.49 -15.62 11.77
CA ALA A 89 1.08 -15.29 11.60
C ALA A 89 0.20 -16.05 12.62
N MET A 90 -0.64 -15.32 13.33
CA MET A 90 -1.67 -15.88 14.20
C MET A 90 -2.95 -16.17 13.38
N LYS A 91 -3.68 -17.23 13.70
CA LYS A 91 -4.96 -17.55 13.05
C LYS A 91 -5.98 -16.44 13.27
N LYS A 92 -5.98 -15.85 14.47
CA LYS A 92 -6.84 -14.73 14.84
C LYS A 92 -5.95 -13.52 15.15
N LYS A 93 -6.10 -12.45 14.38
CA LYS A 93 -5.37 -11.20 14.64
C LYS A 93 -5.63 -10.72 16.08
N PRO A 94 -4.62 -10.22 16.80
CA PRO A 94 -4.81 -9.61 18.12
C PRO A 94 -5.80 -8.44 18.03
N SER A 95 -6.61 -8.27 19.07
CA SER A 95 -7.49 -7.11 19.20
C SER A 95 -6.74 -5.99 19.88
N VAL A 96 -6.70 -4.81 19.29
CA VAL A 96 -6.09 -3.60 19.86
C VAL A 96 -7.19 -2.58 20.13
N VAL A 97 -7.28 -2.13 21.37
CA VAL A 97 -8.31 -1.19 21.82
C VAL A 97 -7.66 -0.06 22.62
N ARG A 98 -8.08 1.18 22.36
CA ARG A 98 -7.61 2.35 23.10
C ARG A 98 -8.13 2.33 24.54
N ARG A 99 -7.27 2.67 25.50
CA ARG A 99 -7.59 2.84 26.91
C ARG A 99 -6.81 3.99 27.53
N GLY A 100 -7.46 5.13 27.76
CA GLY A 100 -6.79 6.34 28.25
C GLY A 100 -5.76 6.85 27.24
N ARG A 101 -4.52 7.10 27.70
CA ARG A 101 -3.36 7.44 26.86
C ARG A 101 -2.64 6.23 26.27
N GLY A 102 -3.20 5.04 26.42
CA GLY A 102 -2.58 3.81 25.96
C GLY A 102 -3.50 2.94 25.14
N ILE A 103 -2.97 1.76 24.82
CA ILE A 103 -3.69 0.69 24.12
C ILE A 103 -3.63 -0.60 24.93
N VAL A 104 -4.66 -1.42 24.80
CA VAL A 104 -4.70 -2.80 25.30
C VAL A 104 -4.71 -3.74 24.12
N VAL A 105 -3.73 -4.64 24.06
CA VAL A 105 -3.63 -5.70 23.06
C VAL A 105 -4.10 -7.01 23.71
N THR A 106 -5.04 -7.68 23.07
CA THR A 106 -5.54 -8.98 23.52
C THR A 106 -5.29 -10.03 22.45
N ILE A 107 -4.46 -11.01 22.77
CA ILE A 107 -4.20 -12.18 21.92
C ILE A 107 -5.37 -13.15 22.08
N LYS A 108 -5.97 -13.57 20.96
CA LYS A 108 -7.15 -14.45 20.91
C LYS A 108 -6.84 -15.83 20.33
N ASP A 109 -5.58 -16.10 20.07
CA ASP A 109 -5.11 -17.35 19.47
C ASP A 109 -4.36 -18.20 20.48
N THR A 110 -4.30 -19.51 20.24
CA THR A 110 -3.41 -20.42 20.96
C THR A 110 -2.02 -20.33 20.34
N LEU A 111 -1.03 -20.06 21.16
CA LEU A 111 0.34 -19.86 20.73
C LEU A 111 1.10 -21.18 20.61
N LYS A 112 2.07 -21.24 19.71
CA LYS A 112 2.98 -22.38 19.60
C LYS A 112 4.02 -22.33 20.74
N PRO A 113 4.43 -23.48 21.29
CA PRO A 113 5.50 -23.52 22.29
C PRO A 113 6.86 -23.16 21.65
N ASN A 114 7.79 -22.71 22.47
CA ASN A 114 9.18 -22.36 22.10
C ASN A 114 9.28 -21.48 20.84
N THR A 115 8.40 -20.46 20.78
CA THR A 115 8.27 -19.60 19.60
C THR A 115 8.36 -18.13 20.00
N THR A 116 9.19 -17.38 19.29
CA THR A 116 9.25 -15.93 19.41
C THR A 116 8.16 -15.32 18.54
N TYR A 117 7.33 -14.47 19.13
CA TYR A 117 6.26 -13.72 18.48
C TYR A 117 6.58 -12.23 18.45
N ALA A 118 6.30 -11.59 17.34
CA ALA A 118 6.30 -10.15 17.21
C ALA A 118 4.91 -9.66 16.76
N ILE A 119 4.35 -8.70 17.47
CA ILE A 119 3.15 -7.96 17.05
C ILE A 119 3.65 -6.65 16.46
N ASN A 120 3.47 -6.47 15.17
CA ASN A 120 3.89 -5.29 14.44
C ASN A 120 2.69 -4.38 14.23
N PHE A 121 2.79 -3.14 14.64
CA PHE A 121 1.71 -2.16 14.55
C PHE A 121 1.80 -1.30 13.29
N GLY A 122 2.92 -1.37 12.56
CA GLY A 122 3.15 -0.56 11.36
C GLY A 122 3.06 0.93 11.67
N SER A 123 2.16 1.62 10.97
CA SER A 123 1.84 3.03 11.19
C SER A 123 0.43 3.23 11.78
N SER A 124 -0.12 2.21 12.45
CA SER A 124 -1.51 2.26 12.95
C SER A 124 -1.70 3.10 14.20
N ILE A 125 -0.65 3.37 14.95
CA ILE A 125 -0.69 4.20 16.16
C ILE A 125 -0.25 5.61 15.81
N LEU A 126 -1.13 6.58 16.03
CA LEU A 126 -0.91 8.00 15.73
C LEU A 126 -1.22 8.83 16.96
N ASP A 127 -0.62 10.03 17.07
CA ASP A 127 -1.10 11.02 18.06
C ASP A 127 -2.55 11.41 17.75
N ASN A 128 -3.23 11.91 18.78
CA ASN A 128 -4.66 12.22 18.68
C ASN A 128 -4.94 13.55 17.98
N ASN A 129 -4.02 14.49 17.98
CA ASN A 129 -4.25 15.86 17.54
C ASN A 129 -3.82 16.08 16.09
N GLU A 130 -2.55 15.86 15.79
CA GLU A 130 -1.94 16.13 14.49
C GLU A 130 -1.94 14.91 13.57
N GLY A 131 -2.04 13.70 14.14
CA GLY A 131 -2.05 12.44 13.42
C GLY A 131 -0.65 11.98 12.99
N ASN A 132 0.41 12.32 13.74
CA ASN A 132 1.77 11.86 13.48
C ASN A 132 1.89 10.37 13.81
N PRO A 133 2.26 9.50 12.86
CA PRO A 133 2.30 8.07 13.09
C PRO A 133 3.58 7.64 13.82
N LEU A 134 3.43 6.76 14.81
CA LEU A 134 4.54 6.02 15.39
C LEU A 134 4.90 4.86 14.48
N HIS A 135 5.93 5.03 13.64
CA HIS A 135 6.35 4.03 12.66
C HIS A 135 7.07 2.84 13.29
N SER A 136 6.89 1.68 12.67
CA SER A 136 7.65 0.44 12.97
C SER A 136 7.59 -0.01 14.43
N MET A 137 6.53 0.40 15.16
CA MET A 137 6.30 -0.05 16.53
C MET A 137 6.10 -1.55 16.57
N ARG A 138 6.79 -2.22 17.51
CA ARG A 138 6.74 -3.67 17.71
C ARG A 138 6.67 -4.03 19.18
N TYR A 139 5.91 -5.09 19.48
CA TYR A 139 5.96 -5.77 20.76
C TYR A 139 6.37 -7.23 20.55
N VAL A 140 7.47 -7.65 21.18
CA VAL A 140 8.09 -8.96 21.02
C VAL A 140 7.99 -9.74 22.33
N PHE A 141 7.66 -11.02 22.24
CA PHE A 141 7.65 -11.93 23.38
C PHE A 141 7.95 -13.38 22.93
N SER A 142 8.26 -14.26 23.85
CA SER A 142 8.49 -15.67 23.55
C SER A 142 7.67 -16.56 24.48
N THR A 143 7.15 -17.65 23.95
CA THR A 143 6.57 -18.75 24.73
C THR A 143 7.63 -19.72 25.25
N GLY A 144 8.88 -19.57 24.80
CA GLY A 144 10.05 -20.28 25.30
C GLY A 144 10.87 -19.44 26.27
N LYS A 145 12.02 -19.96 26.68
CA LYS A 145 12.97 -19.29 27.61
C LYS A 145 13.80 -18.20 26.95
N GLU A 146 13.91 -18.23 25.63
CA GLU A 146 14.78 -17.34 24.85
C GLU A 146 13.98 -16.61 23.78
N ILE A 147 14.50 -15.46 23.37
CA ILE A 147 14.04 -14.69 22.22
C ILE A 147 15.00 -14.94 21.06
N ASP A 148 14.50 -15.34 19.92
CA ASP A 148 15.30 -15.46 18.70
C ASP A 148 15.85 -14.07 18.31
N SER A 149 17.15 -13.96 18.02
CA SER A 149 17.84 -12.66 17.96
C SER A 149 18.53 -12.35 16.64
N MET A 150 18.46 -13.24 15.63
CA MET A 150 19.10 -13.00 14.34
C MET A 150 18.29 -12.02 13.48
N TYR A 151 19.01 -11.32 12.61
CA TYR A 151 18.46 -10.31 11.70
C TYR A 151 18.86 -10.62 10.26
N MET A 152 18.00 -10.23 9.33
CA MET A 152 18.31 -10.13 7.90
C MET A 152 17.71 -8.87 7.32
N SER A 153 18.39 -8.28 6.34
CA SER A 153 17.90 -7.14 5.60
C SER A 153 17.80 -7.44 4.11
N GLY A 154 16.97 -6.70 3.43
CA GLY A 154 16.88 -6.80 1.98
C GLY A 154 16.07 -5.67 1.37
N TYR A 155 15.96 -5.74 0.06
CA TYR A 155 15.31 -4.74 -0.77
C TYR A 155 14.36 -5.39 -1.78
N THR A 156 13.19 -4.82 -1.95
CA THR A 156 12.19 -5.25 -2.94
C THR A 156 12.04 -4.19 -4.03
N ALA A 157 12.14 -4.60 -5.29
CA ALA A 157 11.99 -3.72 -6.44
C ALA A 157 11.20 -4.40 -7.55
N ASP A 158 10.42 -3.62 -8.28
CA ASP A 158 9.76 -4.07 -9.50
C ASP A 158 10.79 -4.47 -10.56
N SER A 159 10.57 -5.62 -11.20
CA SER A 159 11.51 -6.17 -12.19
C SER A 159 11.59 -5.35 -13.47
N TYR A 160 10.53 -4.63 -13.81
CA TYR A 160 10.43 -3.88 -15.07
C TYR A 160 10.78 -2.40 -14.90
N LYS A 161 10.33 -1.77 -13.81
CA LYS A 161 10.49 -0.33 -13.58
C LYS A 161 11.67 0.03 -12.71
N ALA A 162 12.26 -0.98 -12.02
CA ALA A 162 13.30 -0.82 -11.01
C ALA A 162 12.90 0.10 -9.83
N ASP A 163 11.63 0.46 -9.73
CA ASP A 163 11.08 1.20 -8.59
C ASP A 163 11.00 0.29 -7.36
N SER A 164 11.08 0.87 -6.16
CA SER A 164 10.86 0.13 -4.93
C SER A 164 9.42 -0.34 -4.82
N VAL A 165 9.21 -1.60 -4.41
CA VAL A 165 7.88 -2.13 -4.11
C VAL A 165 7.66 -2.01 -2.62
N SER A 166 6.87 -1.00 -2.22
CA SER A 166 6.58 -0.71 -0.82
C SER A 166 5.55 -1.68 -0.25
N LYS A 167 5.66 -1.92 1.08
CA LYS A 167 4.70 -2.74 1.84
C LYS A 167 4.60 -4.21 1.42
N SER A 168 5.56 -4.71 0.63
CA SER A 168 5.66 -6.14 0.34
C SER A 168 5.89 -6.92 1.63
N PHE A 169 5.22 -8.05 1.77
CA PHE A 169 5.49 -9.00 2.84
C PHE A 169 6.61 -9.94 2.44
N ILE A 170 7.50 -10.24 3.38
CA ILE A 170 8.61 -11.16 3.20
C ILE A 170 8.42 -12.34 4.16
N PHE A 171 8.21 -13.52 3.59
CA PHE A 171 7.92 -14.74 4.30
C PHE A 171 9.16 -15.64 4.37
N PHE A 172 9.54 -16.00 5.59
CA PHE A 172 10.65 -16.88 5.89
C PHE A 172 10.13 -18.27 6.27
N PHE A 173 10.37 -19.25 5.42
CA PHE A 173 10.00 -20.63 5.66
C PHE A 173 11.27 -21.44 6.03
N PRO A 174 11.31 -22.15 7.18
CA PRO A 174 12.42 -23.06 7.46
C PRO A 174 12.58 -24.07 6.34
N ALA A 175 13.78 -24.23 5.81
CA ALA A 175 14.02 -25.02 4.61
C ALA A 175 13.74 -26.54 4.82
N ASP A 176 13.81 -27.01 6.06
CA ASP A 176 13.53 -28.39 6.48
C ASP A 176 12.05 -28.65 6.78
N SER A 177 11.20 -27.62 6.73
CA SER A 177 9.78 -27.77 7.06
C SER A 177 8.91 -28.27 5.91
N VAL A 178 9.51 -28.55 4.76
CA VAL A 178 8.81 -29.00 3.56
C VAL A 178 9.08 -30.47 3.31
N GLU A 179 8.02 -31.29 3.34
CA GLU A 179 8.12 -32.74 3.17
C GLU A 179 8.61 -33.15 1.76
N LYS A 180 8.31 -32.33 0.76
CA LYS A 180 8.67 -32.57 -0.63
C LYS A 180 9.30 -31.31 -1.25
N PRO A 181 10.61 -31.17 -1.14
CA PRO A 181 11.33 -30.00 -1.66
C PRO A 181 11.14 -29.77 -3.17
N GLU A 182 10.92 -30.82 -3.96
CA GLU A 182 10.66 -30.77 -5.39
C GLU A 182 9.30 -30.13 -5.77
N GLU A 183 8.33 -30.15 -4.84
CA GLU A 183 7.02 -29.52 -5.03
C GLU A 183 6.96 -28.10 -4.42
N TRP A 184 8.07 -27.59 -3.93
CA TRP A 184 8.13 -26.34 -3.17
C TRP A 184 7.49 -25.16 -3.89
N ASP A 185 7.85 -24.93 -5.13
CA ASP A 185 7.42 -23.74 -5.88
C ASP A 185 5.90 -23.67 -6.13
N SER A 186 5.22 -24.83 -6.11
CA SER A 186 3.77 -24.88 -6.31
C SER A 186 2.97 -24.89 -5.00
N THR A 187 3.62 -25.20 -3.87
CA THR A 187 2.93 -25.46 -2.61
C THR A 187 3.36 -24.59 -1.44
N MET A 188 4.36 -23.73 -1.61
CA MET A 188 4.99 -22.99 -0.53
C MET A 188 4.00 -22.16 0.31
N PHE A 189 3.01 -21.52 -0.31
CA PHE A 189 2.02 -20.72 0.42
C PHE A 189 0.98 -21.55 1.17
N LYS A 190 0.98 -22.86 1.03
CA LYS A 190 0.21 -23.78 1.88
C LYS A 190 0.87 -23.95 3.27
N TYR A 191 2.18 -23.70 3.37
CA TYR A 191 2.91 -23.73 4.63
C TYR A 191 2.82 -22.37 5.31
N LYS A 192 2.98 -22.37 6.64
CA LYS A 192 3.00 -21.13 7.42
C LYS A 192 4.43 -20.66 7.60
N PRO A 193 4.75 -19.40 7.29
CA PRO A 193 6.07 -18.87 7.53
C PRO A 193 6.40 -18.83 9.02
N ALA A 194 7.66 -19.06 9.36
CA ALA A 194 8.16 -18.93 10.72
C ALA A 194 8.35 -17.47 11.11
N VAL A 195 8.77 -16.64 10.17
CA VAL A 195 8.95 -15.20 10.39
C VAL A 195 8.35 -14.43 9.20
N ILE A 196 7.73 -13.31 9.51
CA ILE A 196 7.16 -12.37 8.54
C ILE A 196 7.78 -11.00 8.79
N ALA A 197 8.34 -10.42 7.73
CA ALA A 197 8.75 -9.02 7.69
C ALA A 197 7.91 -8.25 6.66
N ARG A 198 7.99 -6.92 6.68
CA ARG A 198 7.34 -6.05 5.70
C ARG A 198 8.33 -4.98 5.24
N ALA A 199 8.37 -4.74 3.94
CA ALA A 199 9.18 -3.68 3.37
C ALA A 199 8.60 -2.30 3.69
N GLU A 200 9.46 -1.34 3.98
CA GLU A 200 9.10 0.06 4.15
C GLU A 200 8.84 0.74 2.78
N LYS A 201 8.46 2.00 2.79
CA LYS A 201 8.15 2.75 1.56
C LYS A 201 9.30 2.84 0.55
N ASN A 202 10.52 2.72 1.02
CA ASN A 202 11.73 2.68 0.18
C ASN A 202 12.08 1.28 -0.35
N GLY A 203 11.25 0.27 -0.07
CA GLY A 203 11.49 -1.12 -0.45
C GLY A 203 12.45 -1.88 0.47
N ILE A 204 13.06 -1.23 1.45
CA ILE A 204 13.95 -1.89 2.44
C ILE A 204 13.10 -2.62 3.48
N PHE A 205 13.49 -3.84 3.82
CA PHE A 205 12.96 -4.55 4.97
C PHE A 205 14.06 -5.00 5.93
N ILE A 206 13.69 -5.13 7.19
CA ILE A 206 14.53 -5.70 8.24
C ILE A 206 13.73 -6.82 8.92
N ALA A 207 14.05 -8.07 8.59
CA ALA A 207 13.50 -9.22 9.27
C ALA A 207 14.25 -9.42 10.58
N GLN A 208 13.53 -9.60 11.65
CA GLN A 208 14.05 -9.72 13.01
C GLN A 208 13.49 -10.96 13.68
N ASN A 209 14.14 -11.41 14.73
CA ASN A 209 13.75 -12.60 15.48
C ASN A 209 13.80 -13.88 14.64
N LEU A 210 14.82 -13.99 13.80
CA LEU A 210 15.14 -15.20 13.05
C LEU A 210 15.99 -16.15 13.92
N LYS A 211 15.83 -17.45 13.64
CA LYS A 211 16.73 -18.50 14.15
C LYS A 211 17.94 -18.65 13.23
N PRO A 212 19.09 -19.19 13.72
CA PRO A 212 20.26 -19.45 12.90
C PRO A 212 20.11 -20.74 12.06
N ILE A 213 19.04 -20.81 11.24
CA ILE A 213 18.72 -21.95 10.38
C ILE A 213 18.59 -21.51 8.93
N ASP A 214 18.51 -22.48 8.02
CA ASP A 214 18.31 -22.23 6.61
C ASP A 214 16.83 -21.89 6.34
N TYR A 215 16.60 -20.82 5.59
CA TYR A 215 15.28 -20.35 5.17
C TYR A 215 15.17 -20.30 3.66
N ARG A 216 14.01 -20.68 3.15
CA ARG A 216 13.51 -20.23 1.84
C ARG A 216 12.72 -18.96 2.05
N VAL A 217 12.99 -17.94 1.22
CA VAL A 217 12.40 -16.62 1.42
C VAL A 217 11.69 -16.18 0.16
N TYR A 218 10.46 -15.74 0.35
CA TYR A 218 9.61 -15.18 -0.69
C TYR A 218 9.09 -13.82 -0.28
N ALA A 219 9.04 -12.91 -1.24
CA ALA A 219 8.41 -11.61 -1.09
C ALA A 219 7.16 -11.56 -1.98
N PHE A 220 6.09 -10.95 -1.52
CA PHE A 220 4.93 -10.66 -2.35
C PHE A 220 4.29 -9.34 -1.95
N GLU A 221 3.70 -8.66 -2.92
CA GLU A 221 2.91 -7.44 -2.71
C GLU A 221 1.46 -7.85 -2.44
N ASP A 222 1.01 -7.67 -1.20
CA ASP A 222 -0.36 -7.97 -0.79
C ASP A 222 -1.28 -6.80 -1.17
N THR A 223 -1.87 -6.87 -2.36
CA THR A 223 -2.68 -5.79 -2.92
C THR A 223 -4.02 -5.62 -2.20
N ASN A 224 -4.62 -6.71 -1.74
CA ASN A 224 -5.95 -6.71 -1.11
C ASN A 224 -5.93 -6.76 0.43
N GLY A 225 -4.77 -6.97 1.06
CA GLY A 225 -4.58 -6.94 2.52
C GLY A 225 -4.99 -8.22 3.23
N ASN A 226 -5.06 -9.37 2.52
CA ASN A 226 -5.46 -10.66 3.09
C ASN A 226 -4.28 -11.50 3.61
N MET A 227 -3.03 -11.12 3.32
CA MET A 227 -1.79 -11.86 3.60
C MET A 227 -1.72 -13.23 2.93
N GLU A 228 -2.40 -13.40 1.81
CA GLU A 228 -2.39 -14.58 0.97
C GLU A 228 -1.93 -14.19 -0.44
N TYR A 229 -1.04 -14.97 -1.04
CA TYR A 229 -0.55 -14.70 -2.38
C TYR A 229 -1.57 -15.12 -3.44
N GLU A 230 -1.98 -14.17 -4.28
CA GLU A 230 -2.89 -14.37 -5.40
C GLU A 230 -2.15 -14.11 -6.73
N PRO A 231 -1.78 -15.17 -7.50
CA PRO A 231 -0.90 -15.05 -8.66
C PRO A 231 -1.34 -14.06 -9.75
N SER A 232 -2.65 -13.82 -9.89
CA SER A 232 -3.20 -12.89 -10.89
C SER A 232 -3.28 -11.43 -10.44
N VAL A 233 -3.03 -11.16 -9.15
CA VAL A 233 -3.23 -9.85 -8.52
C VAL A 233 -1.93 -9.33 -7.92
N ASP A 234 -1.17 -10.23 -7.28
CA ASP A 234 0.00 -9.87 -6.49
C ASP A 234 1.30 -10.09 -7.25
N GLN A 235 2.24 -9.20 -7.06
CA GLN A 235 3.62 -9.42 -7.49
C GLN A 235 4.32 -10.36 -6.51
N ILE A 236 5.21 -11.19 -7.02
CA ILE A 236 6.04 -12.11 -6.24
C ILE A 236 7.52 -11.92 -6.56
N GLY A 237 8.37 -12.17 -5.57
CA GLY A 237 9.82 -12.27 -5.71
C GLY A 237 10.35 -13.39 -4.83
N PHE A 238 11.43 -14.03 -5.23
CA PHE A 238 12.05 -15.12 -4.48
C PHE A 238 13.57 -15.09 -4.61
N LEU A 239 14.24 -15.87 -3.76
CA LEU A 239 15.67 -16.12 -3.86
C LEU A 239 15.88 -17.52 -4.42
N ASP A 240 16.82 -17.67 -5.34
CA ASP A 240 17.15 -18.98 -5.98
C ASP A 240 17.74 -20.00 -5.01
N SER A 241 18.27 -19.53 -3.87
CA SER A 241 18.91 -20.38 -2.86
C SER A 241 18.36 -20.11 -1.46
N VAL A 242 18.54 -21.10 -0.58
CA VAL A 242 18.28 -20.90 0.85
C VAL A 242 19.25 -19.89 1.44
N CYS A 243 18.79 -19.12 2.41
CA CYS A 243 19.63 -18.18 3.16
C CYS A 243 19.60 -18.50 4.64
N ASN A 244 20.74 -18.28 5.30
CA ASN A 244 20.89 -18.49 6.73
C ASN A 244 21.43 -17.21 7.38
N PRO A 245 20.70 -16.61 8.32
CA PRO A 245 21.11 -15.35 8.94
C PRO A 245 22.51 -15.41 9.57
N SER A 246 22.93 -16.57 10.11
CA SER A 246 24.24 -16.71 10.74
C SER A 246 25.41 -16.75 9.75
N ARG A 247 25.14 -16.95 8.46
CA ARG A 247 26.15 -16.99 7.39
C ARG A 247 26.14 -15.74 6.51
N MET A 248 25.18 -14.83 6.75
CA MET A 248 25.11 -13.57 6.02
C MET A 248 26.14 -12.58 6.55
N PRO A 249 26.70 -11.70 5.70
CA PRO A 249 27.56 -10.61 6.17
C PRO A 249 26.80 -9.69 7.12
N GLY A 250 27.51 -9.04 8.03
CA GLY A 250 26.91 -7.97 8.84
C GLY A 250 26.41 -6.82 7.97
N PHE A 251 25.45 -6.05 8.48
CA PHE A 251 24.91 -4.88 7.80
C PHE A 251 24.65 -3.75 8.79
N THR A 252 24.60 -2.52 8.28
CA THR A 252 24.33 -1.33 9.06
C THR A 252 22.84 -1.03 9.06
N ILE A 253 22.30 -0.68 10.24
CA ILE A 253 20.93 -0.16 10.38
C ILE A 253 21.05 1.31 10.79
N TRP A 254 20.24 2.17 10.18
CA TRP A 254 20.13 3.57 10.57
C TRP A 254 18.67 4.01 10.59
N PHE A 255 18.38 5.11 11.28
CA PHE A 255 17.07 5.71 11.28
C PHE A 255 17.04 6.83 10.23
N ASP A 256 16.12 6.73 9.26
CA ASP A 256 15.87 7.79 8.30
C ASP A 256 15.00 8.88 8.98
N SER A 257 15.66 9.92 9.45
CA SER A 257 14.99 11.03 10.17
C SER A 257 14.04 11.86 9.30
N LEU A 258 14.21 11.83 7.96
CA LEU A 258 13.32 12.53 7.03
C LEU A 258 12.02 11.75 6.80
N ARG A 259 12.09 10.44 6.88
CA ARG A 259 10.97 9.52 6.59
C ARG A 259 10.41 8.85 7.84
N HIS A 260 11.07 9.01 8.97
CA HIS A 260 10.69 8.49 10.29
C HIS A 260 10.56 6.95 10.36
N TYR A 261 11.39 6.20 9.63
CA TYR A 261 11.45 4.74 9.73
C TYR A 261 12.88 4.20 9.68
N PRO A 262 13.12 2.99 10.23
CA PRO A 262 14.42 2.34 10.13
C PRO A 262 14.74 1.96 8.69
N SER A 263 16.00 2.08 8.31
CA SER A 263 16.53 1.64 7.03
C SER A 263 17.81 0.82 7.27
N ALA A 264 18.26 0.09 6.26
CA ALA A 264 19.42 -0.77 6.38
C ALA A 264 20.14 -0.97 5.03
N GLU A 265 21.39 -1.38 5.09
CA GLU A 265 22.06 -1.97 3.93
C GLU A 265 21.37 -3.28 3.56
N ALA A 266 21.05 -3.48 2.30
CA ALA A 266 20.36 -4.66 1.82
C ALA A 266 21.35 -5.83 1.63
N GLN A 267 21.12 -6.92 2.34
CA GLN A 267 21.87 -8.19 2.15
C GLN A 267 21.28 -9.03 1.02
N THR A 268 19.97 -8.89 0.76
CA THR A 268 19.25 -9.66 -0.25
C THR A 268 18.42 -8.73 -1.14
N TYR A 269 18.21 -9.13 -2.40
CA TYR A 269 17.47 -8.34 -3.38
C TYR A 269 16.38 -9.20 -4.00
N PHE A 270 15.12 -8.75 -3.87
CA PHE A 270 13.96 -9.38 -4.48
C PHE A 270 13.51 -8.59 -5.69
N ARG A 271 13.54 -9.24 -6.86
CA ARG A 271 12.95 -8.72 -8.08
C ARG A 271 11.51 -9.17 -8.15
N MET A 272 10.59 -8.22 -7.94
CA MET A 272 9.16 -8.48 -7.90
C MET A 272 8.59 -8.50 -9.32
N PHE A 273 7.81 -9.51 -9.64
CA PHE A 273 7.13 -9.66 -10.92
C PHE A 273 5.74 -10.27 -10.72
N MET A 274 4.84 -10.00 -11.64
CA MET A 274 3.51 -10.61 -11.64
C MET A 274 3.55 -11.88 -12.49
N ASP A 275 3.01 -12.98 -11.97
CA ASP A 275 2.87 -14.22 -12.75
C ASP A 275 1.70 -14.10 -13.73
N ARG A 276 2.02 -13.72 -14.96
CA ARG A 276 1.03 -13.49 -16.01
C ARG A 276 0.41 -14.78 -16.59
N ARG A 277 0.88 -15.96 -16.23
CA ARG A 277 0.28 -17.25 -16.66
C ARG A 277 -1.15 -17.42 -16.16
N PHE A 278 -1.49 -16.79 -15.06
CA PHE A 278 -2.83 -16.83 -14.45
C PHE A 278 -3.76 -15.69 -14.90
N MET A 279 -3.27 -14.77 -15.73
CA MET A 279 -4.10 -13.70 -16.26
C MET A 279 -5.07 -14.27 -17.31
N ARG A 280 -6.33 -13.84 -17.20
CA ARG A 280 -7.38 -14.28 -18.16
C ARG A 280 -7.23 -13.53 -19.46
N GLN A 281 -7.21 -14.29 -20.58
CA GLN A 281 -7.22 -13.70 -21.89
C GLN A 281 -8.60 -13.13 -22.21
N THR A 282 -8.72 -11.81 -22.21
CA THR A 282 -9.93 -11.06 -22.54
C THR A 282 -9.54 -9.74 -23.19
N LEU A 283 -10.32 -9.23 -24.13
CA LEU A 283 -10.15 -7.85 -24.60
C LEU A 283 -10.61 -6.89 -23.50
N SER A 284 -9.66 -6.21 -22.84
CA SER A 284 -9.90 -5.38 -21.67
C SER A 284 -10.21 -3.92 -22.02
N ALA A 285 -9.56 -3.39 -23.05
CA ALA A 285 -9.77 -2.02 -23.52
C ALA A 285 -9.46 -1.89 -25.03
N GLN A 286 -9.98 -0.83 -25.62
CA GLN A 286 -9.69 -0.44 -26.99
C GLN A 286 -9.62 1.07 -27.10
N GLU A 287 -8.62 1.58 -27.79
CA GLU A 287 -8.37 3.01 -27.98
C GLU A 287 -8.03 3.33 -29.43
N ARG A 288 -8.28 4.57 -29.85
CA ARG A 288 -7.82 5.11 -31.12
C ARG A 288 -7.10 6.45 -30.87
N PRO A 289 -5.81 6.41 -30.52
CA PRO A 289 -5.05 7.61 -30.13
C PRO A 289 -4.81 8.57 -31.30
N THR A 290 -4.75 8.06 -32.53
CA THR A 290 -4.68 8.90 -33.75
C THR A 290 -5.65 8.41 -34.81
N ARG A 291 -5.89 9.16 -35.89
CA ARG A 291 -6.76 8.72 -36.98
C ARG A 291 -6.33 7.39 -37.61
N HIS A 292 -5.02 7.17 -37.68
CA HIS A 292 -4.43 6.00 -38.36
C HIS A 292 -4.06 4.86 -37.41
N LYS A 293 -4.12 5.04 -36.08
CA LYS A 293 -3.67 4.05 -35.12
C LYS A 293 -4.74 3.69 -34.11
N ALA A 294 -4.93 2.42 -33.89
CA ALA A 294 -5.72 1.90 -32.76
C ALA A 294 -4.89 0.94 -31.91
N MET A 295 -5.26 0.81 -30.66
CA MET A 295 -4.63 -0.06 -29.67
C MET A 295 -5.71 -0.95 -29.06
N LEU A 296 -5.46 -2.25 -29.06
CA LEU A 296 -6.29 -3.26 -28.40
C LEU A 296 -5.51 -3.83 -27.22
N TYR A 297 -6.05 -3.69 -26.02
CA TYR A 297 -5.42 -4.14 -24.78
C TYR A 297 -6.05 -5.43 -24.31
N PHE A 298 -5.24 -6.42 -24.00
CA PHE A 298 -5.67 -7.72 -23.56
C PHE A 298 -5.28 -7.98 -22.10
N GLY A 299 -6.03 -8.82 -21.42
CA GLY A 299 -5.77 -9.19 -20.03
C GLY A 299 -4.55 -10.07 -19.84
N ALA A 300 -4.12 -10.80 -20.87
CA ALA A 300 -2.94 -11.66 -20.85
C ALA A 300 -2.04 -11.45 -22.07
N GLN A 301 -0.80 -11.89 -21.96
CA GLN A 301 0.20 -11.75 -23.04
C GLN A 301 -0.11 -12.68 -24.22
N ASN A 302 0.43 -12.31 -25.40
CA ASN A 302 0.37 -13.08 -26.63
C ASN A 302 -1.08 -13.47 -27.02
N PRO A 303 -1.98 -12.49 -27.23
CA PRO A 303 -3.33 -12.79 -27.66
C PRO A 303 -3.30 -13.49 -29.02
N GLU A 304 -3.94 -14.64 -29.10
CA GLU A 304 -4.09 -15.38 -30.35
C GLU A 304 -5.31 -14.85 -31.08
N VAL A 305 -5.09 -13.94 -32.04
CA VAL A 305 -6.13 -13.34 -32.88
C VAL A 305 -6.29 -14.16 -34.13
N VAL A 306 -7.49 -14.73 -34.32
CA VAL A 306 -7.84 -15.57 -35.45
C VAL A 306 -8.28 -14.71 -36.64
N LYS A 307 -9.11 -13.69 -36.37
CA LYS A 307 -9.70 -12.86 -37.43
C LYS A 307 -9.95 -11.44 -36.93
N LEU A 308 -9.77 -10.49 -37.84
CA LEU A 308 -10.06 -9.07 -37.59
C LEU A 308 -10.80 -8.51 -38.82
N GLU A 309 -12.00 -7.96 -38.64
CA GLU A 309 -12.82 -7.44 -39.71
C GLU A 309 -13.38 -6.05 -39.33
N PHE A 310 -13.44 -5.14 -40.29
CA PHE A 310 -13.99 -3.80 -40.10
C PHE A 310 -15.07 -3.53 -41.16
N ASP A 311 -16.15 -2.87 -40.72
CA ASP A 311 -17.30 -2.59 -41.61
C ASP A 311 -16.95 -1.68 -42.78
N SER A 312 -16.00 -0.77 -42.59
CA SER A 312 -15.67 0.31 -43.53
C SER A 312 -14.22 0.34 -44.00
N ILE A 313 -13.41 -0.63 -43.61
CA ILE A 313 -11.98 -0.70 -43.95
C ILE A 313 -11.66 -2.07 -44.50
N PRO A 314 -11.13 -2.18 -45.73
CA PRO A 314 -10.66 -3.45 -46.29
C PRO A 314 -9.54 -4.05 -45.44
N SER A 315 -9.54 -5.35 -45.26
CA SER A 315 -8.55 -6.05 -44.40
C SER A 315 -7.12 -5.84 -44.86
N GLU A 316 -6.88 -5.69 -46.16
CA GLU A 316 -5.56 -5.43 -46.75
C GLU A 316 -5.01 -4.02 -46.43
N ARG A 317 -5.86 -3.12 -45.95
CA ARG A 317 -5.49 -1.78 -45.49
C ARG A 317 -5.26 -1.68 -43.97
N VAL A 318 -5.32 -2.81 -43.28
CA VAL A 318 -5.09 -2.89 -41.83
C VAL A 318 -3.76 -3.62 -41.58
N ILE A 319 -2.81 -2.90 -41.01
CA ILE A 319 -1.55 -3.46 -40.58
C ILE A 319 -1.70 -3.88 -39.12
N TYR A 320 -1.51 -5.16 -38.86
CA TYR A 320 -1.59 -5.77 -37.53
C TYR A 320 -0.18 -5.91 -36.95
N ASP A 321 0.06 -5.29 -35.78
CA ASP A 321 1.35 -5.34 -35.08
C ASP A 321 1.15 -5.85 -33.64
N PRO A 322 1.43 -7.15 -33.38
CA PRO A 322 1.34 -7.76 -32.05
C PRO A 322 2.61 -7.55 -31.21
N GLN A 323 3.67 -6.93 -31.78
CA GLN A 323 4.98 -6.86 -31.12
C GLN A 323 5.12 -5.62 -30.23
N THR A 324 4.20 -5.46 -29.29
CA THR A 324 4.33 -4.44 -28.25
C THR A 324 5.21 -4.93 -27.10
N VAL A 325 5.81 -4.01 -26.35
CA VAL A 325 6.75 -4.33 -25.25
C VAL A 325 6.14 -5.26 -24.21
N GLY A 326 4.86 -5.06 -23.84
CA GLY A 326 4.15 -5.87 -22.86
C GLY A 326 3.63 -7.18 -23.41
N LYS A 327 3.60 -7.37 -24.76
CA LYS A 327 2.98 -8.49 -25.46
C LYS A 327 1.50 -8.75 -25.11
N ASP A 328 0.86 -7.83 -24.43
CA ASP A 328 -0.55 -7.83 -24.04
C ASP A 328 -1.37 -6.79 -24.80
N THR A 329 -0.73 -6.12 -25.74
CA THR A 329 -1.33 -5.06 -26.55
C THR A 329 -1.04 -5.28 -28.02
N VAL A 330 -2.05 -5.08 -28.84
CA VAL A 330 -1.93 -5.15 -30.29
C VAL A 330 -2.14 -3.75 -30.87
N ALA A 331 -1.21 -3.29 -31.69
CA ALA A 331 -1.37 -2.05 -32.45
C ALA A 331 -1.93 -2.36 -33.83
N LEU A 332 -2.91 -1.57 -34.25
CA LEU A 332 -3.50 -1.60 -35.57
C LEU A 332 -3.19 -0.28 -36.28
N TRP A 333 -2.76 -0.36 -37.51
CA TRP A 333 -2.53 0.81 -38.35
C TRP A 333 -3.43 0.74 -39.58
N PHE A 334 -4.09 1.86 -39.89
CA PHE A 334 -4.96 2.00 -41.04
C PHE A 334 -4.24 2.75 -42.17
N ASP A 335 -3.91 2.02 -43.24
CA ASP A 335 -3.22 2.54 -44.44
C ASP A 335 -4.24 3.14 -45.41
N MET A 336 -4.82 4.26 -45.03
CA MET A 336 -5.80 5.01 -45.82
C MET A 336 -5.61 6.52 -45.60
N PRO A 337 -5.99 7.39 -46.56
CA PRO A 337 -6.00 8.83 -46.34
C PRO A 337 -6.85 9.23 -45.13
N ALA A 338 -6.42 10.25 -44.38
CA ALA A 338 -7.11 10.68 -43.15
C ALA A 338 -8.57 11.11 -43.42
N GLU A 339 -8.84 11.66 -44.60
CA GLU A 339 -10.15 12.14 -45.03
C GLU A 339 -11.14 10.98 -45.28
N GLU A 340 -10.64 9.81 -45.62
CA GLU A 340 -11.44 8.60 -45.89
C GLU A 340 -11.69 7.79 -44.62
N LEU A 341 -10.95 8.03 -43.54
CA LEU A 341 -11.11 7.33 -42.29
C LEU A 341 -12.29 7.92 -41.49
N PRO A 342 -13.32 7.12 -41.16
CA PRO A 342 -14.43 7.59 -40.34
C PRO A 342 -14.01 7.92 -38.91
N ASP A 343 -14.70 8.82 -38.24
CA ASP A 343 -14.42 9.16 -36.84
C ASP A 343 -14.65 7.97 -35.88
N THR A 344 -15.53 7.07 -36.23
CA THR A 344 -15.71 5.81 -35.50
C THR A 344 -15.62 4.63 -36.46
N ILE A 345 -14.63 3.79 -36.25
CA ILE A 345 -14.44 2.52 -36.98
C ILE A 345 -15.10 1.42 -36.17
N LYS A 346 -16.03 0.70 -36.80
CA LYS A 346 -16.68 -0.49 -36.22
C LYS A 346 -16.13 -1.75 -36.85
N GLY A 347 -16.16 -2.85 -36.11
CA GLY A 347 -15.70 -4.13 -36.59
C GLY A 347 -15.85 -5.24 -35.55
N THR A 348 -15.22 -6.35 -35.82
CA THR A 348 -15.18 -7.52 -34.92
C THR A 348 -13.77 -8.08 -34.85
N ILE A 349 -13.45 -8.66 -33.72
CA ILE A 349 -12.24 -9.40 -33.47
C ILE A 349 -12.59 -10.81 -32.99
N THR A 350 -12.08 -11.82 -33.64
CA THR A 350 -12.18 -13.21 -33.23
C THR A 350 -10.84 -13.65 -32.66
N TYR A 351 -10.82 -14.11 -31.42
CA TYR A 351 -9.61 -14.49 -30.72
C TYR A 351 -9.93 -15.53 -29.65
N PHE A 352 -8.88 -16.21 -29.11
CA PHE A 352 -9.06 -17.14 -28.01
C PHE A 352 -9.20 -16.37 -26.68
N LYS A 353 -10.34 -16.54 -26.02
CA LYS A 353 -10.75 -15.86 -24.78
C LYS A 353 -11.03 -16.89 -23.68
N HIS A 354 -10.67 -16.59 -22.44
CA HIS A 354 -11.04 -17.44 -21.30
C HIS A 354 -12.54 -17.31 -20.97
N ASP A 355 -13.23 -18.44 -20.92
CA ASP A 355 -14.62 -18.54 -20.46
C ASP A 355 -14.74 -18.47 -18.92
N SER A 356 -15.96 -18.66 -18.37
CA SER A 356 -16.21 -18.58 -16.91
C SER A 356 -15.48 -19.67 -16.09
N ILE A 357 -15.12 -20.79 -16.72
CA ILE A 357 -14.42 -21.94 -16.09
C ILE A 357 -12.94 -22.00 -16.50
N ASN A 358 -12.42 -20.90 -17.02
CA ASN A 358 -11.01 -20.70 -17.37
C ASN A 358 -10.48 -21.55 -18.55
N ASN A 359 -11.34 -21.97 -19.47
CA ASN A 359 -10.92 -22.57 -20.73
C ASN A 359 -10.76 -21.50 -21.82
N LEU A 360 -9.76 -21.67 -22.67
CA LEU A 360 -9.61 -20.86 -23.89
C LEU A 360 -10.61 -21.32 -24.95
N VAL A 361 -11.51 -20.45 -25.34
CA VAL A 361 -12.52 -20.68 -26.37
C VAL A 361 -12.46 -19.59 -27.43
N GLU A 362 -12.64 -19.94 -28.68
CA GLU A 362 -12.72 -18.99 -29.77
C GLU A 362 -13.98 -18.13 -29.61
N THR A 363 -13.80 -16.83 -29.53
CA THR A 363 -14.89 -15.86 -29.26
C THR A 363 -14.75 -14.63 -30.13
N THR A 364 -15.86 -14.08 -30.59
CA THR A 364 -15.91 -12.85 -31.38
C THR A 364 -16.45 -11.71 -30.53
N ASP A 365 -15.64 -10.69 -30.31
CA ASP A 365 -16.01 -9.46 -29.63
C ASP A 365 -16.17 -8.29 -30.64
N LYS A 366 -17.05 -7.33 -30.32
CA LYS A 366 -17.27 -6.14 -31.15
C LYS A 366 -16.21 -5.08 -30.88
N LEU A 367 -15.72 -4.45 -31.94
CA LEU A 367 -14.83 -3.30 -31.88
C LEU A 367 -15.60 -2.01 -32.19
N ARG A 368 -15.27 -0.97 -31.40
CA ARG A 368 -15.74 0.39 -31.63
C ARG A 368 -14.60 1.36 -31.36
N LEU A 369 -13.86 1.72 -32.39
CA LEU A 369 -12.68 2.56 -32.31
C LEU A 369 -13.05 4.01 -32.65
N ALA A 370 -13.40 4.78 -31.64
CA ALA A 370 -13.73 6.19 -31.82
C ALA A 370 -12.46 7.06 -31.71
N TRP A 371 -12.28 7.97 -32.67
CA TRP A 371 -11.30 9.02 -32.59
C TRP A 371 -12.01 10.33 -32.23
N VAL A 372 -11.62 10.93 -31.09
CA VAL A 372 -12.16 12.20 -30.64
C VAL A 372 -11.05 13.24 -30.74
N TYR A 373 -11.29 14.25 -31.58
CA TYR A 373 -10.40 15.39 -31.66
C TYR A 373 -10.50 16.22 -30.38
N THR A 374 -9.35 16.44 -29.71
CA THR A 374 -9.25 17.41 -28.62
C THR A 374 -8.10 18.36 -28.95
N GLU A 375 -8.25 19.66 -28.67
CA GLU A 375 -7.24 20.69 -28.96
C GLU A 375 -5.84 20.31 -28.42
N SER A 376 -5.77 19.61 -27.28
CA SER A 376 -4.53 19.08 -26.71
C SER A 376 -3.83 17.98 -27.54
N LYS A 377 -4.52 17.41 -28.55
CA LYS A 377 -3.95 16.43 -29.49
C LYS A 377 -3.43 17.06 -30.79
N ALA A 378 -3.66 18.35 -31.00
CA ALA A 378 -3.18 19.10 -32.18
C ALA A 378 -1.70 19.50 -32.07
N GLU A 379 -1.13 19.48 -30.85
CA GLU A 379 0.26 19.92 -30.58
C GLU A 379 1.26 18.77 -30.45
N ARG A 380 0.89 17.53 -30.85
CA ARG A 380 1.79 16.36 -30.77
C ARG A 380 2.03 15.74 -32.15
#